data_893c6686217496a67724dfdc79aa4e8c
#
_entry.id   893c6686217496a67724dfdc79aa4e8c
#
_cell.length_a   1.000
_cell.length_b   1.000
_cell.length_c   1.000
_cell.angle_alpha   90.00
_cell.angle_beta   90.00
_cell.angle_gamma   90.00
#
_symmetry.space_group_name_H-M   'P 1'
#
loop_
_entity.id
_entity.type
_entity.pdbx_description
1 polymer ?
#
loop_
_entity_poly.entity_id
_entity_poly.type
_entity_poly.pdbx_seq_one_letter_code
_entity_poly.pdbx_strand_id
1 'polypeptide(L)'
;TGHKAVVITSAKPNISYCEKESFKAHEVNVVGTIQLIKNLSKTSLKIIFLSSDYVFNGTCGKYSDEDETNPLTVYGKHKKTIEDEIKKITDNFLVLRLSKIYGLKKGDKTILDEAANLLKQGKQVLAADNQYFCPTYIDDLIDTIIKIQAKDLKGYINLCAPETWSRFHMINLLAQLINQDVDLVKKIKLYDITEMKGRPLNTSMICKRLNQEVETKFVPLKDSIIKIANNYKV
;
A
#
# COMPACT_ATOMS: atom_id res chain seq x y z
N THR A 1 1.25 30.39 8.85
CA THR A 1 0.36 29.34 8.33
C THR A 1 0.15 28.33 9.44
N GLY A 2 -1.10 28.12 9.92
CA GLY A 2 -1.42 27.28 11.08
C GLY A 2 -1.28 25.76 10.86
N HIS A 3 -0.48 25.30 9.88
CA HIS A 3 -0.22 23.88 9.63
C HIS A 3 0.68 23.29 10.72
N LYS A 4 0.36 22.08 11.19
CA LYS A 4 1.12 21.35 12.23
C LYS A 4 1.93 20.18 11.65
N ALA A 5 1.55 19.66 10.48
CA ALA A 5 2.20 18.52 9.83
C ALA A 5 2.17 18.65 8.31
N VAL A 6 3.07 17.92 7.66
CA VAL A 6 3.09 17.70 6.21
C VAL A 6 3.10 16.20 5.95
N VAL A 7 2.25 15.76 5.01
CA VAL A 7 2.19 14.36 4.56
C VAL A 7 2.88 14.27 3.20
N ILE A 8 3.96 13.48 3.12
CA ILE A 8 4.69 13.24 1.88
C ILE A 8 4.07 12.02 1.19
N THR A 9 3.32 12.27 0.12
CA THR A 9 2.63 11.25 -0.70
C THR A 9 3.29 11.01 -2.05
N SER A 10 4.18 11.94 -2.48
CA SER A 10 4.78 11.90 -3.81
C SER A 10 5.77 10.74 -3.96
N ALA A 11 5.60 9.96 -5.01
CA ALA A 11 6.52 8.89 -5.41
C ALA A 11 6.23 8.43 -6.84
N LYS A 12 7.17 7.66 -7.41
CA LYS A 12 6.95 6.75 -8.55
C LYS A 12 6.67 5.35 -7.98
N PRO A 13 5.38 4.97 -7.75
CA PRO A 13 5.03 3.75 -7.01
C PRO A 13 4.96 2.49 -7.88
N ASN A 14 5.06 2.62 -9.20
CA ASN A 14 4.99 1.47 -10.10
C ASN A 14 6.25 0.64 -9.97
N ILE A 15 6.11 -0.59 -9.46
CA ILE A 15 7.23 -1.48 -9.15
C ILE A 15 8.00 -1.85 -10.43
N SER A 16 7.30 -2.24 -11.51
CA SER A 16 7.94 -2.59 -12.78
C SER A 16 8.69 -1.40 -13.38
N TYR A 17 8.15 -0.18 -13.24
CA TYR A 17 8.88 1.03 -13.64
C TYR A 17 10.16 1.22 -12.82
N CYS A 18 10.08 1.04 -11.49
CA CYS A 18 11.25 1.20 -10.62
C CYS A 18 12.34 0.19 -10.95
N GLU A 19 11.98 -1.06 -11.29
CA GLU A 19 12.95 -2.06 -11.71
C GLU A 19 13.61 -1.71 -13.06
N LYS A 20 12.81 -1.26 -14.02
CA LYS A 20 13.28 -0.95 -15.39
C LYS A 20 14.06 0.37 -15.47
N GLU A 21 13.58 1.41 -14.80
CA GLU A 21 14.11 2.77 -14.82
C GLU A 21 14.67 3.17 -13.45
N SER A 22 15.49 2.29 -12.85
CA SER A 22 15.92 2.38 -11.45
C SER A 22 16.58 3.72 -11.11
N PHE A 23 17.42 4.26 -12.00
CA PHE A 23 18.06 5.56 -11.79
C PHE A 23 17.04 6.71 -11.74
N LYS A 24 16.13 6.80 -12.73
CA LYS A 24 15.10 7.85 -12.74
C LYS A 24 14.14 7.75 -11.56
N ALA A 25 13.80 6.51 -11.18
CA ALA A 25 12.97 6.26 -10.00
C ALA A 25 13.70 6.68 -8.71
N HIS A 26 15.01 6.43 -8.60
CA HIS A 26 15.83 6.83 -7.46
C HIS A 26 15.88 8.35 -7.31
N GLU A 27 16.11 9.10 -8.41
CA GLU A 27 16.12 10.57 -8.38
C GLU A 27 14.84 11.15 -7.78
N VAL A 28 13.67 10.59 -8.13
CA VAL A 28 12.39 11.07 -7.61
C VAL A 28 12.13 10.53 -6.20
N ASN A 29 12.23 9.21 -6.03
CA ASN A 29 11.79 8.54 -4.80
C ASN A 29 12.75 8.74 -3.63
N VAL A 30 14.05 8.90 -3.91
CA VAL A 30 15.08 9.02 -2.87
C VAL A 30 15.66 10.42 -2.83
N VAL A 31 16.34 10.87 -3.88
CA VAL A 31 17.07 12.15 -3.86
C VAL A 31 16.11 13.31 -3.61
N GLY A 32 15.04 13.42 -4.41
CA GLY A 32 14.04 14.48 -4.26
C GLY A 32 13.34 14.44 -2.90
N THR A 33 12.99 13.23 -2.40
CA THR A 33 12.32 13.07 -1.12
C THR A 33 13.25 13.45 0.05
N ILE A 34 14.52 13.05 0.05
CA ILE A 34 15.51 13.44 1.07
C ILE A 34 15.70 14.96 1.08
N GLN A 35 15.82 15.59 -0.10
CA GLN A 35 15.96 17.05 -0.19
C GLN A 35 14.72 17.76 0.39
N LEU A 36 13.52 17.26 0.11
CA LEU A 36 12.29 17.79 0.68
C LEU A 36 12.30 17.66 2.22
N ILE A 37 12.64 16.47 2.76
CA ILE A 37 12.71 16.21 4.19
C ILE A 37 13.74 17.16 4.85
N LYS A 38 14.93 17.36 4.26
CA LYS A 38 15.94 18.32 4.77
C LYS A 38 15.42 19.75 4.81
N ASN A 39 14.61 20.17 3.85
CA ASN A 39 14.03 21.49 3.85
C ASN A 39 12.92 21.62 4.92
N LEU A 40 12.06 20.60 5.05
CA LEU A 40 10.98 20.57 6.04
C LEU A 40 11.51 20.47 7.48
N SER A 41 12.65 19.79 7.71
CA SER A 41 13.23 19.66 9.04
C SER A 41 13.71 21.01 9.64
N LYS A 42 13.86 22.05 8.81
CA LYS A 42 14.15 23.42 9.26
C LYS A 42 12.90 24.15 9.78
N THR A 43 11.74 23.53 9.70
CA THR A 43 10.46 24.07 10.18
C THR A 43 10.01 23.31 11.43
N SER A 44 8.98 23.81 12.11
CA SER A 44 8.34 23.10 13.24
C SER A 44 7.35 22.02 12.81
N LEU A 45 7.16 21.80 11.50
CA LEU A 45 6.19 20.85 10.98
C LEU A 45 6.60 19.41 11.27
N LYS A 46 5.65 18.61 11.71
CA LYS A 46 5.80 17.16 11.76
C LYS A 46 5.81 16.57 10.35
N ILE A 47 6.80 15.74 10.05
CA ILE A 47 6.93 15.10 8.75
C ILE A 47 6.29 13.71 8.82
N ILE A 48 5.21 13.48 8.04
CA ILE A 48 4.56 12.19 7.91
C ILE A 48 4.93 11.62 6.54
N PHE A 49 5.71 10.54 6.53
CA PHE A 49 6.15 9.88 5.30
C PHE A 49 5.34 8.62 5.05
N LEU A 50 4.70 8.51 3.88
CA LEU A 50 4.00 7.31 3.47
C LEU A 50 5.00 6.30 2.87
N SER A 51 5.32 5.28 3.65
CA SER A 51 6.13 4.14 3.25
C SER A 51 5.24 3.01 2.71
N SER A 52 5.75 1.78 2.65
CA SER A 52 5.05 0.64 2.07
C SER A 52 5.39 -0.66 2.78
N ASP A 53 4.47 -1.61 2.75
CA ASP A 53 4.67 -3.01 3.13
C ASP A 53 5.77 -3.71 2.30
N TYR A 54 6.15 -3.16 1.15
CA TYR A 54 7.27 -3.63 0.32
C TYR A 54 8.66 -3.41 0.95
N VAL A 55 8.74 -2.77 2.13
CA VAL A 55 9.97 -2.76 2.94
C VAL A 55 10.26 -4.12 3.56
N PHE A 56 9.28 -5.01 3.64
CA PHE A 56 9.43 -6.38 4.12
C PHE A 56 9.73 -7.35 2.97
N ASN A 57 10.45 -8.45 3.27
CA ASN A 57 10.82 -9.46 2.28
C ASN A 57 9.66 -10.40 1.88
N GLY A 58 8.59 -10.43 2.64
CA GLY A 58 7.39 -11.21 2.31
C GLY A 58 7.52 -12.72 2.53
N THR A 59 8.47 -13.20 3.35
CA THR A 59 8.64 -14.62 3.64
C THR A 59 7.66 -15.14 4.69
N CYS A 60 7.38 -14.33 5.73
CA CYS A 60 6.57 -14.77 6.88
C CYS A 60 5.14 -14.19 6.85
N GLY A 61 4.98 -12.94 6.42
CA GLY A 61 3.73 -12.19 6.59
C GLY A 61 3.47 -11.81 8.05
N LYS A 62 2.35 -11.09 8.28
CA LYS A 62 1.97 -10.59 9.61
C LYS A 62 3.06 -9.77 10.30
N TYR A 63 3.79 -8.98 9.51
CA TYR A 63 4.87 -8.13 10.01
C TYR A 63 4.35 -7.09 10.99
N SER A 64 5.00 -6.99 12.15
CA SER A 64 4.75 -5.97 13.16
C SER A 64 5.50 -4.67 12.84
N ASP A 65 5.24 -3.62 13.63
CA ASP A 65 5.93 -2.32 13.48
C ASP A 65 7.45 -2.43 13.72
N GLU A 66 7.86 -3.42 14.54
CA GLU A 66 9.22 -3.62 15.03
C GLU A 66 10.02 -4.62 14.20
N ASP A 67 9.35 -5.35 13.28
CA ASP A 67 10.03 -6.37 12.48
C ASP A 67 11.07 -5.76 11.53
N GLU A 68 12.14 -6.52 11.33
CA GLU A 68 13.23 -6.11 10.46
C GLU A 68 12.76 -5.94 9.02
N THR A 69 13.15 -4.83 8.41
CA THR A 69 12.87 -4.53 7.02
C THR A 69 13.99 -5.03 6.11
N ASN A 70 13.65 -5.86 5.12
CA ASN A 70 14.59 -6.40 4.13
C ASN A 70 13.93 -6.44 2.73
N PRO A 71 13.83 -5.29 2.05
CA PRO A 71 13.10 -5.16 0.79
C PRO A 71 13.76 -5.91 -0.36
N LEU A 72 12.94 -6.60 -1.15
CA LEU A 72 13.39 -7.34 -2.34
C LEU A 72 13.44 -6.45 -3.59
N THR A 73 12.47 -5.53 -3.74
CA THR A 73 12.29 -4.72 -4.94
C THR A 73 13.01 -3.37 -4.85
N VAL A 74 13.34 -2.77 -5.99
CA VAL A 74 13.91 -1.41 -6.07
C VAL A 74 13.00 -0.40 -5.37
N TYR A 75 11.68 -0.48 -5.59
CA TYR A 75 10.72 0.38 -4.91
C TYR A 75 10.76 0.24 -3.38
N GLY A 76 10.78 -1.00 -2.88
CA GLY A 76 10.90 -1.26 -1.44
C GLY A 76 12.21 -0.72 -0.86
N LYS A 77 13.34 -0.90 -1.59
CA LYS A 77 14.65 -0.34 -1.21
C LYS A 77 14.61 1.19 -1.15
N HIS A 78 13.95 1.86 -2.10
CA HIS A 78 13.77 3.30 -2.05
C HIS A 78 13.01 3.75 -0.80
N LYS A 79 11.90 3.06 -0.46
CA LYS A 79 11.13 3.36 0.76
C LYS A 79 11.97 3.14 2.02
N LYS A 80 12.67 2.01 2.10
CA LYS A 80 13.57 1.71 3.22
C LYS A 80 14.68 2.75 3.37
N THR A 81 15.28 3.20 2.26
CA THR A 81 16.31 4.26 2.29
C THR A 81 15.74 5.54 2.93
N ILE A 82 14.51 5.94 2.59
CA ILE A 82 13.89 7.12 3.22
C ILE A 82 13.61 6.87 4.70
N GLU A 83 13.16 5.68 5.09
CA GLU A 83 12.97 5.30 6.49
C GLU A 83 14.26 5.43 7.31
N ASP A 84 15.40 5.07 6.71
CA ASP A 84 16.70 5.18 7.36
C ASP A 84 17.25 6.60 7.41
N GLU A 85 16.99 7.40 6.38
CA GLU A 85 17.50 8.76 6.29
C GLU A 85 16.69 9.75 7.13
N ILE A 86 15.35 9.59 7.20
CA ILE A 86 14.50 10.56 7.92
C ILE A 86 14.88 10.65 9.41
N LYS A 87 15.18 9.53 10.07
CA LYS A 87 15.57 9.49 11.48
C LYS A 87 16.93 10.13 11.78
N LYS A 88 17.80 10.27 10.74
CA LYS A 88 19.07 10.97 10.84
C LYS A 88 18.91 12.48 10.69
N ILE A 89 17.84 12.92 10.04
CA ILE A 89 17.58 14.32 9.69
C ILE A 89 16.75 15.02 10.76
N THR A 90 15.78 14.34 11.36
CA THR A 90 14.84 14.93 12.33
C THR A 90 14.24 13.89 13.26
N ASP A 91 13.95 14.28 14.51
CA ASP A 91 13.18 13.47 15.46
C ASP A 91 11.67 13.73 15.37
N ASN A 92 11.25 14.76 14.62
CA ASN A 92 9.86 15.13 14.46
C ASN A 92 9.24 14.50 13.20
N PHE A 93 9.24 13.15 13.17
CA PHE A 93 8.72 12.40 12.03
C PHE A 93 7.82 11.24 12.44
N LEU A 94 6.98 10.83 11.51
CA LEU A 94 6.20 9.59 11.55
C LEU A 94 6.26 8.92 10.18
N VAL A 95 6.66 7.67 10.15
CA VAL A 95 6.60 6.80 8.98
C VAL A 95 5.36 5.91 9.07
N LEU A 96 4.51 5.95 8.07
CA LEU A 96 3.36 5.06 7.95
C LEU A 96 3.62 4.02 6.85
N ARG A 97 3.79 2.75 7.23
CA ARG A 97 3.92 1.65 6.28
C ARG A 97 2.53 1.20 5.85
N LEU A 98 2.21 1.44 4.59
CA LEU A 98 0.90 1.17 4.01
C LEU A 98 0.91 -0.14 3.23
N SER A 99 -0.21 -0.88 3.27
CA SER A 99 -0.41 -2.02 2.39
C SER A 99 -1.16 -1.60 1.12
N LYS A 100 -1.71 -2.57 0.37
CA LYS A 100 -2.38 -2.33 -0.91
C LYS A 100 -3.64 -1.48 -0.73
N ILE A 101 -3.61 -0.26 -1.24
CA ILE A 101 -4.74 0.67 -1.17
C ILE A 101 -5.69 0.42 -2.35
N TYR A 102 -7.00 0.50 -2.09
CA TYR A 102 -8.05 0.48 -3.10
C TYR A 102 -9.11 1.56 -2.84
N GLY A 103 -9.80 1.96 -3.91
CA GLY A 103 -10.96 2.84 -3.88
C GLY A 103 -12.25 2.10 -4.22
N LEU A 104 -13.38 2.80 -4.13
CA LEU A 104 -14.70 2.27 -4.48
C LEU A 104 -15.23 2.80 -5.82
N LYS A 105 -14.62 3.85 -6.37
CA LYS A 105 -15.14 4.53 -7.56
C LYS A 105 -14.71 3.82 -8.84
N LYS A 106 -15.65 3.69 -9.78
CA LYS A 106 -15.34 3.27 -11.14
C LYS A 106 -14.40 4.28 -11.79
N GLY A 107 -13.30 3.81 -12.38
CA GLY A 107 -12.29 4.65 -13.03
C GLY A 107 -11.20 5.17 -12.08
N ASP A 108 -11.13 4.72 -10.82
CA ASP A 108 -10.09 5.14 -9.87
C ASP A 108 -8.73 4.46 -10.12
N LYS A 109 -8.68 3.51 -11.05
CA LYS A 109 -7.48 2.78 -11.49
C LYS A 109 -6.80 1.99 -10.36
N THR A 110 -7.55 1.64 -9.33
CA THR A 110 -7.06 0.73 -8.29
C THR A 110 -7.20 -0.73 -8.74
N ILE A 111 -6.62 -1.65 -7.98
CA ILE A 111 -6.56 -3.07 -8.35
C ILE A 111 -7.95 -3.69 -8.61
N LEU A 112 -8.99 -3.28 -7.86
CA LEU A 112 -10.34 -3.80 -8.03
C LEU A 112 -11.04 -3.17 -9.23
N ASP A 113 -10.84 -1.88 -9.47
CA ASP A 113 -11.36 -1.19 -10.64
C ASP A 113 -10.75 -1.72 -11.95
N GLU A 114 -9.41 -1.88 -11.98
CA GLU A 114 -8.72 -2.45 -13.14
C GLU A 114 -9.22 -3.87 -13.44
N ALA A 115 -9.36 -4.72 -12.42
CA ALA A 115 -9.87 -6.08 -12.57
C ALA A 115 -11.32 -6.09 -13.08
N ALA A 116 -12.20 -5.27 -12.50
CA ALA A 116 -13.60 -5.17 -12.93
C ALA A 116 -13.72 -4.72 -14.39
N ASN A 117 -12.92 -3.73 -14.81
CA ASN A 117 -12.91 -3.25 -16.19
C ASN A 117 -12.46 -4.33 -17.19
N LEU A 118 -11.44 -5.13 -16.85
CA LEU A 118 -10.98 -6.24 -17.69
C LEU A 118 -12.06 -7.33 -17.79
N LEU A 119 -12.62 -7.75 -16.65
CA LEU A 119 -13.66 -8.76 -16.60
C LEU A 119 -14.91 -8.36 -17.40
N LYS A 120 -15.35 -7.09 -17.30
CA LYS A 120 -16.47 -6.57 -18.10
C LYS A 120 -16.20 -6.55 -19.61
N GLN A 121 -14.94 -6.55 -20.03
CA GLN A 121 -14.54 -6.68 -21.43
C GLN A 121 -14.36 -8.15 -21.87
N GLY A 122 -14.69 -9.13 -21.01
CA GLY A 122 -14.46 -10.55 -21.26
C GLY A 122 -13.00 -10.95 -21.31
N LYS A 123 -12.10 -10.10 -20.76
CA LYS A 123 -10.65 -10.34 -20.72
C LYS A 123 -10.24 -11.13 -19.49
N GLN A 124 -9.25 -11.99 -19.66
CA GLN A 124 -8.66 -12.73 -18.56
C GLN A 124 -7.88 -11.82 -17.62
N VAL A 125 -7.97 -12.12 -16.32
CA VAL A 125 -7.19 -11.46 -15.25
C VAL A 125 -6.30 -12.50 -14.58
N LEU A 126 -4.98 -12.34 -14.71
CA LEU A 126 -4.02 -13.19 -14.02
C LEU A 126 -3.93 -12.77 -12.55
N ALA A 127 -4.23 -13.68 -11.63
CA ALA A 127 -4.29 -13.39 -10.22
C ALA A 127 -3.53 -14.43 -9.39
N ALA A 128 -2.48 -13.97 -8.68
CA ALA A 128 -1.67 -14.87 -7.86
C ALA A 128 -2.44 -15.31 -6.60
N ASP A 129 -2.49 -16.62 -6.35
CA ASP A 129 -3.11 -17.20 -5.16
C ASP A 129 -2.15 -17.25 -3.96
N ASN A 130 -0.85 -17.08 -4.20
CA ASN A 130 0.21 -17.07 -3.22
C ASN A 130 0.81 -15.68 -2.96
N GLN A 131 0.15 -14.60 -3.43
CA GLN A 131 0.50 -13.24 -3.06
C GLN A 131 -0.52 -12.68 -2.06
N TYR A 132 -0.07 -12.42 -0.83
CA TYR A 132 -0.91 -11.97 0.28
C TYR A 132 -0.53 -10.56 0.73
N PHE A 133 -1.54 -9.75 1.08
CA PHE A 133 -1.40 -8.40 1.62
C PHE A 133 -2.66 -8.01 2.41
N CYS A 134 -2.67 -6.82 3.01
CA CYS A 134 -3.82 -6.28 3.73
C CYS A 134 -4.49 -5.17 2.91
N PRO A 135 -5.51 -5.48 2.07
CA PRO A 135 -6.17 -4.45 1.25
C PRO A 135 -6.83 -3.42 2.15
N THR A 136 -6.55 -2.14 1.91
CA THR A 136 -7.02 -1.04 2.75
C THR A 136 -7.81 -0.03 1.94
N TYR A 137 -9.05 0.27 2.37
CA TYR A 137 -9.88 1.27 1.73
C TYR A 137 -9.29 2.66 1.94
N ILE A 138 -9.26 3.48 0.88
CA ILE A 138 -8.61 4.79 0.87
C ILE A 138 -9.21 5.76 1.91
N ASP A 139 -10.54 5.76 2.09
CA ASP A 139 -11.16 6.69 3.03
C ASP A 139 -10.89 6.27 4.48
N ASP A 140 -10.88 4.97 4.80
CA ASP A 140 -10.46 4.47 6.12
C ASP A 140 -9.01 4.85 6.44
N LEU A 141 -8.14 4.81 5.42
CA LEU A 141 -6.75 5.26 5.52
C LEU A 141 -6.68 6.76 5.84
N ILE A 142 -7.44 7.60 5.11
CA ILE A 142 -7.47 9.05 5.31
C ILE A 142 -7.98 9.39 6.70
N ASP A 143 -9.10 8.79 7.13
CA ASP A 143 -9.68 9.00 8.46
C ASP A 143 -8.69 8.62 9.57
N THR A 144 -7.96 7.53 9.37
CA THR A 144 -6.94 7.07 10.32
C THR A 144 -5.76 8.05 10.37
N ILE A 145 -5.28 8.57 9.24
CA ILE A 145 -4.20 9.57 9.19
C ILE A 145 -4.64 10.87 9.90
N ILE A 146 -5.88 11.30 9.72
CA ILE A 146 -6.43 12.49 10.40
C ILE A 146 -6.41 12.28 11.92
N LYS A 147 -6.85 11.11 12.41
CA LYS A 147 -6.82 10.78 13.83
C LYS A 147 -5.39 10.71 14.38
N ILE A 148 -4.46 10.15 13.61
CA ILE A 148 -3.03 10.10 13.95
C ILE A 148 -2.43 11.50 14.10
N GLN A 149 -2.82 12.46 13.25
CA GLN A 149 -2.33 13.85 13.34
C GLN A 149 -2.71 14.54 14.66
N ALA A 150 -3.84 14.16 15.26
CA ALA A 150 -4.28 14.66 16.56
C ALA A 150 -3.45 14.12 17.73
N LYS A 151 -2.61 13.11 17.49
CA LYS A 151 -1.72 12.46 18.45
C LYS A 151 -0.26 12.85 18.19
N ASP A 152 0.55 12.90 19.24
CA ASP A 152 2.00 13.12 19.09
C ASP A 152 2.75 11.80 18.85
N LEU A 153 2.32 11.03 17.84
CA LEU A 153 2.94 9.76 17.48
C LEU A 153 4.18 10.01 16.62
N LYS A 154 5.29 9.36 16.93
CA LYS A 154 6.57 9.44 16.21
C LYS A 154 7.10 8.05 15.86
N GLY A 155 8.08 8.00 14.95
CA GLY A 155 8.76 6.76 14.55
C GLY A 155 7.99 6.01 13.48
N TYR A 156 7.80 4.70 13.63
CA TYR A 156 7.27 3.81 12.59
C TYR A 156 5.95 3.19 13.04
N ILE A 157 4.96 3.16 12.15
CA ILE A 157 3.65 2.54 12.37
C ILE A 157 3.22 1.83 11.09
N ASN A 158 2.83 0.56 11.21
CA ASN A 158 2.11 -0.15 10.18
C ASN A 158 0.65 0.33 10.15
N LEU A 159 0.13 0.65 8.96
CA LEU A 159 -1.23 1.13 8.80
C LEU A 159 -1.92 0.40 7.65
N CYS A 160 -2.78 -0.53 8.00
CA CYS A 160 -3.59 -1.32 7.07
C CYS A 160 -4.85 -1.86 7.74
N ALA A 161 -5.81 -2.32 6.94
CA ALA A 161 -6.93 -3.08 7.44
C ALA A 161 -6.47 -4.42 8.05
N PRO A 162 -7.20 -4.99 9.02
CA PRO A 162 -6.77 -6.19 9.75
C PRO A 162 -6.88 -7.48 8.93
N GLU A 163 -7.55 -7.45 7.79
CA GLU A 163 -7.79 -8.62 6.95
C GLU A 163 -6.62 -8.90 6.01
N THR A 164 -6.24 -10.17 5.89
CA THR A 164 -5.25 -10.64 4.90
C THR A 164 -5.96 -11.35 3.76
N TRP A 165 -5.70 -10.93 2.53
CA TRP A 165 -6.30 -11.50 1.33
C TRP A 165 -5.24 -11.86 0.30
N SER A 166 -5.44 -12.96 -0.46
CA SER A 166 -4.66 -13.16 -1.67
C SER A 166 -5.26 -12.36 -2.83
N ARG A 167 -4.41 -12.00 -3.78
CA ARG A 167 -4.86 -11.32 -5.00
C ARG A 167 -5.95 -12.12 -5.72
N PHE A 168 -5.79 -13.45 -5.82
CA PHE A 168 -6.75 -14.32 -6.47
C PHE A 168 -8.11 -14.30 -5.77
N HIS A 169 -8.16 -14.53 -4.47
CA HIS A 169 -9.44 -14.62 -3.75
C HIS A 169 -10.21 -13.29 -3.80
N MET A 170 -9.52 -12.16 -3.73
CA MET A 170 -10.13 -10.84 -3.83
C MET A 170 -10.75 -10.59 -5.22
N ILE A 171 -10.04 -10.89 -6.30
CA ILE A 171 -10.52 -10.66 -7.66
C ILE A 171 -11.59 -11.69 -8.05
N ASN A 172 -11.47 -12.94 -7.59
CA ASN A 172 -12.48 -13.96 -7.82
C ASN A 172 -13.82 -13.63 -7.16
N LEU A 173 -13.81 -13.11 -5.93
CA LEU A 173 -15.03 -12.61 -5.27
C LEU A 173 -15.64 -11.44 -6.05
N LEU A 174 -14.83 -10.52 -6.56
CA LEU A 174 -15.31 -9.43 -7.41
C LEU A 174 -16.00 -9.97 -8.68
N ALA A 175 -15.38 -10.92 -9.39
CA ALA A 175 -15.96 -11.52 -10.60
C ALA A 175 -17.35 -12.11 -10.34
N GLN A 176 -17.50 -12.87 -9.24
CA GLN A 176 -18.80 -13.41 -8.82
C GLN A 176 -19.84 -12.31 -8.61
N LEU A 177 -19.49 -11.24 -7.90
CA LEU A 177 -20.41 -10.18 -7.52
C LEU A 177 -20.81 -9.25 -8.67
N ILE A 178 -19.98 -9.13 -9.71
CA ILE A 178 -20.29 -8.36 -10.94
C ILE A 178 -20.93 -9.25 -12.03
N ASN A 179 -21.28 -10.50 -11.71
CA ASN A 179 -21.88 -11.49 -12.62
C ASN A 179 -21.01 -11.71 -13.88
N GLN A 180 -19.71 -11.87 -13.69
CA GLN A 180 -18.79 -12.26 -14.75
C GLN A 180 -18.32 -13.70 -14.56
N ASP A 181 -17.92 -14.34 -15.66
CA ASP A 181 -17.38 -15.67 -15.63
C ASP A 181 -16.13 -15.73 -14.75
N VAL A 182 -16.17 -16.53 -13.69
CA VAL A 182 -15.06 -16.69 -12.76
C VAL A 182 -13.85 -17.36 -13.41
N ASP A 183 -14.06 -18.10 -14.50
CA ASP A 183 -12.99 -18.72 -15.28
C ASP A 183 -12.12 -17.69 -16.03
N LEU A 184 -12.56 -16.44 -16.12
CA LEU A 184 -11.74 -15.33 -16.58
C LEU A 184 -10.67 -14.95 -15.55
N VAL A 185 -10.86 -15.29 -14.27
CA VAL A 185 -9.83 -15.06 -13.22
C VAL A 185 -8.88 -16.24 -13.20
N LYS A 186 -7.77 -16.11 -13.91
CA LYS A 186 -6.78 -17.18 -14.00
C LYS A 186 -5.90 -17.22 -12.75
N LYS A 187 -6.06 -18.29 -12.01
CA LYS A 187 -5.24 -18.60 -10.83
C LYS A 187 -3.81 -18.97 -11.26
N ILE A 188 -2.82 -18.25 -10.73
CA ILE A 188 -1.40 -18.44 -11.01
C ILE A 188 -0.57 -18.37 -9.74
N LYS A 189 0.69 -18.78 -9.80
CA LYS A 189 1.70 -18.43 -8.80
C LYS A 189 2.38 -17.10 -9.20
N LEU A 190 2.74 -16.28 -8.22
CA LEU A 190 3.28 -14.93 -8.48
C LEU A 190 4.48 -14.97 -9.43
N TYR A 191 5.35 -15.96 -9.30
CA TYR A 191 6.58 -16.05 -10.09
C TYR A 191 6.42 -16.76 -11.45
N ASP A 192 5.19 -17.20 -11.78
CA ASP A 192 4.87 -17.65 -13.15
C ASP A 192 4.87 -16.45 -14.11
N ILE A 193 4.65 -15.23 -13.60
CA ILE A 193 4.77 -13.99 -14.37
C ILE A 193 6.18 -13.45 -14.22
N THR A 194 6.92 -13.40 -15.33
CA THR A 194 8.32 -12.98 -15.34
C THR A 194 8.55 -11.58 -14.74
N GLU A 195 7.65 -10.64 -15.06
CA GLU A 195 7.71 -9.25 -14.58
C GLU A 195 7.39 -9.11 -13.08
N MET A 196 6.92 -10.18 -12.45
CA MET A 196 6.61 -10.22 -11.01
C MET A 196 7.65 -10.99 -10.18
N LYS A 197 8.64 -11.60 -10.81
CA LYS A 197 9.74 -12.26 -10.13
C LYS A 197 10.46 -11.27 -9.20
N GLY A 198 10.80 -11.75 -8.00
CA GLY A 198 11.44 -10.91 -6.98
C GLY A 198 10.49 -10.02 -6.18
N ARG A 199 9.16 -10.05 -6.44
CA ARG A 199 8.20 -9.39 -5.54
C ARG A 199 7.92 -10.25 -4.30
N PRO A 200 7.66 -9.63 -3.14
CA PRO A 200 7.34 -10.37 -1.92
C PRO A 200 6.02 -11.15 -2.06
N LEU A 201 5.99 -12.36 -1.48
CA LEU A 201 4.81 -13.23 -1.52
C LEU A 201 3.77 -12.84 -0.46
N ASN A 202 4.19 -12.52 0.76
CA ASN A 202 3.26 -12.20 1.84
C ASN A 202 3.73 -10.97 2.61
N THR A 203 3.15 -9.81 2.26
CA THR A 203 3.42 -8.53 2.93
C THR A 203 2.32 -8.13 3.92
N SER A 204 1.51 -9.10 4.38
CA SER A 204 0.52 -8.80 5.41
C SER A 204 1.19 -8.25 6.67
N MET A 205 0.52 -7.31 7.32
CA MET A 205 1.05 -6.61 8.50
C MET A 205 0.08 -6.72 9.68
N ILE A 206 0.62 -6.55 10.89
CA ILE A 206 -0.12 -6.36 12.13
C ILE A 206 0.09 -4.91 12.56
N CYS A 207 -1.00 -4.20 12.84
CA CYS A 207 -1.00 -2.80 13.25
C CYS A 207 -1.08 -2.68 14.77
N LYS A 208 -0.13 -3.30 15.49
CA LYS A 208 -0.16 -3.41 16.96
C LYS A 208 -0.15 -2.02 17.61
N ARG A 209 0.82 -1.20 17.25
CA ARG A 209 0.98 0.14 17.79
C ARG A 209 -0.18 1.05 17.41
N LEU A 210 -0.63 1.00 16.15
CA LEU A 210 -1.80 1.77 15.71
C LEU A 210 -3.03 1.47 16.58
N ASN A 211 -3.33 0.18 16.80
CA ASN A 211 -4.50 -0.25 17.56
C ASN A 211 -4.46 0.13 19.04
N GLN A 212 -3.26 0.32 19.60
CA GLN A 212 -3.08 0.80 20.99
C GLN A 212 -3.28 2.30 21.13
N GLU A 213 -2.90 3.06 20.11
CA GLU A 213 -2.81 4.53 20.18
C GLU A 213 -4.02 5.22 19.56
N VAL A 214 -4.67 4.59 18.59
CA VAL A 214 -5.75 5.19 17.79
C VAL A 214 -6.91 4.23 17.64
N GLU A 215 -8.11 4.70 17.98
CA GLU A 215 -9.33 3.95 17.65
C GLU A 215 -9.54 4.00 16.13
N THR A 216 -9.37 2.85 15.49
CA THR A 216 -9.53 2.69 14.04
C THR A 216 -10.77 1.85 13.72
N LYS A 217 -11.41 2.19 12.61
CA LYS A 217 -12.51 1.41 12.05
C LYS A 217 -12.23 1.21 10.56
N PHE A 218 -12.09 -0.05 10.17
CA PHE A 218 -11.89 -0.44 8.79
C PHE A 218 -13.12 -1.16 8.25
N VAL A 219 -13.56 -0.76 7.07
CA VAL A 219 -14.63 -1.46 6.35
C VAL A 219 -14.13 -2.82 5.90
N PRO A 220 -14.83 -3.94 6.20
CA PRO A 220 -14.46 -5.25 5.70
C PRO A 220 -14.33 -5.26 4.16
N LEU A 221 -13.31 -5.92 3.63
CA LEU A 221 -13.06 -5.94 2.19
C LEU A 221 -14.25 -6.48 1.40
N LYS A 222 -14.93 -7.51 1.92
CA LYS A 222 -16.13 -8.07 1.29
C LYS A 222 -17.22 -7.02 1.08
N ASP A 223 -17.47 -6.16 2.08
CA ASP A 223 -18.48 -5.10 2.00
C ASP A 223 -18.09 -4.04 0.97
N SER A 224 -16.79 -3.74 0.90
CA SER A 224 -16.24 -2.83 -0.11
C SER A 224 -16.38 -3.41 -1.51
N ILE A 225 -16.10 -4.69 -1.72
CA ILE A 225 -16.26 -5.35 -3.03
C ILE A 225 -17.73 -5.36 -3.46
N ILE A 226 -18.68 -5.56 -2.53
CA ILE A 226 -20.12 -5.43 -2.82
C ILE A 226 -20.47 -4.03 -3.32
N LYS A 227 -19.95 -2.98 -2.69
CA LYS A 227 -20.15 -1.59 -3.11
C LYS A 227 -19.54 -1.32 -4.50
N ILE A 228 -18.32 -1.79 -4.73
CA ILE A 228 -17.66 -1.69 -6.04
C ILE A 228 -18.50 -2.42 -7.11
N ALA A 229 -18.94 -3.66 -6.82
CA ALA A 229 -19.72 -4.45 -7.76
C ALA A 229 -20.99 -3.72 -8.21
N ASN A 230 -21.66 -2.98 -7.33
CA ASN A 230 -22.84 -2.21 -7.68
C ASN A 230 -22.57 -1.13 -8.74
N ASN A 231 -21.36 -0.59 -8.81
CA ASN A 231 -20.94 0.38 -9.83
C ASN A 231 -20.70 -0.28 -11.21
N TYR A 232 -20.64 -1.61 -11.25
CA TYR A 232 -20.38 -2.42 -12.45
C TYR A 232 -21.58 -3.30 -12.86
N LYS A 233 -22.66 -3.35 -12.07
CA LYS A 233 -23.91 -3.99 -12.45
C LYS A 233 -24.67 -3.05 -13.39
N VAL A 234 -24.62 -3.33 -14.67
CA VAL A 234 -25.50 -2.75 -15.69
C VAL A 234 -26.08 -3.91 -16.48
#